data_9095a3556ea6bd456e0ff8b54b5cb37e
#
_entry.id   9095a3556ea6bd456e0ff8b54b5cb37e
#
_cell.length_a   1.000
_cell.length_b   1.000
_cell.length_c   1.000
_cell.angle_alpha   90.00
_cell.angle_beta   90.00
_cell.angle_gamma   90.00
#
_symmetry.space_group_name_H-M   'P 1'
#
loop_
_entity.id
_entity.type
_entity.pdbx_description
1 polymer ?
#
loop_
_entity_poly.entity_id
_entity_poly.type
_entity_poly.pdbx_seq_one_letter_code
_entity_poly.pdbx_strand_id
1 'polypeptide(L)'
;MNAVQSTFAKTSRALAAISAIGVATALSLAAPAQAVDIKWSPADTFEHMVAIQPGKAAEVCGTIEPRLPVEWRFTANGPLTFDIHRHSGSEVIYATRSFMTRELNGRFSPTFNFDWCWMWSNESDAPVTVRVELKR
;
A
#
# COMPACT_ATOMS: atom_id res chain seq x y z
N MET A 1 12.68 -25.52 87.92
CA MET A 1 11.99 -24.24 87.66
C MET A 1 12.78 -23.47 86.63
N ASN A 2 12.40 -23.45 85.42
CA ASN A 2 12.72 -22.42 84.40
C ASN A 2 12.08 -22.84 83.07
N ALA A 3 11.08 -22.09 82.68
CA ALA A 3 10.39 -22.27 81.43
C ALA A 3 11.23 -21.69 80.32
N VAL A 4 11.50 -22.48 79.27
CA VAL A 4 12.10 -22.02 78.02
C VAL A 4 10.97 -21.76 77.02
N GLN A 5 10.77 -20.47 76.73
CA GLN A 5 9.83 -20.06 75.69
C GLN A 5 10.51 -20.21 74.31
N SER A 6 9.94 -21.07 73.48
CA SER A 6 10.34 -21.24 72.10
C SER A 6 9.60 -20.22 71.19
N THR A 7 10.37 -19.29 70.66
CA THR A 7 9.88 -18.26 69.69
C THR A 7 9.86 -18.87 68.28
N PHE A 8 8.67 -19.10 67.71
CA PHE A 8 8.49 -19.48 66.28
C PHE A 8 8.62 -18.24 65.42
N ALA A 9 9.69 -18.16 64.63
CA ALA A 9 9.82 -17.18 63.57
C ALA A 9 8.91 -17.55 62.37
N LYS A 10 7.93 -16.67 62.05
CA LYS A 10 7.13 -16.76 60.84
C LYS A 10 7.92 -16.22 59.67
N THR A 11 8.37 -17.09 58.78
CA THR A 11 8.95 -16.71 57.48
C THR A 11 7.81 -16.37 56.51
N SER A 12 7.65 -15.08 56.26
CA SER A 12 6.75 -14.60 55.20
C SER A 12 7.42 -14.80 53.83
N ARG A 13 6.88 -15.71 53.03
CA ARG A 13 7.25 -15.87 51.63
C ARG A 13 6.55 -14.78 50.80
N ALA A 14 7.32 -13.81 50.30
CA ALA A 14 6.85 -12.87 49.33
C ALA A 14 6.70 -13.59 47.95
N LEU A 15 5.48 -13.70 47.45
CA LEU A 15 5.23 -14.10 46.07
C LEU A 15 5.57 -12.90 45.17
N ALA A 16 6.62 -13.04 44.38
CA ALA A 16 6.91 -12.12 43.31
C ALA A 16 5.94 -12.39 42.14
N ALA A 17 5.01 -11.45 41.88
CA ALA A 17 4.17 -11.46 40.73
C ALA A 17 4.98 -11.07 39.49
N ILE A 18 5.23 -12.03 38.60
CA ILE A 18 5.85 -11.76 37.29
C ILE A 18 4.73 -11.26 36.36
N SER A 19 4.71 -9.95 36.16
CA SER A 19 3.85 -9.33 35.13
C SER A 19 4.44 -9.61 33.74
N ALA A 20 3.84 -10.54 33.00
CA ALA A 20 4.14 -10.77 31.60
C ALA A 20 3.58 -9.60 30.79
N ILE A 21 4.45 -8.68 30.35
CA ILE A 21 4.10 -7.64 29.38
C ILE A 21 3.98 -8.32 28.01
N GLY A 22 2.76 -8.61 27.61
CA GLY A 22 2.46 -9.09 26.25
C GLY A 22 2.70 -7.98 25.25
N VAL A 23 3.75 -8.09 24.45
CA VAL A 23 3.94 -7.23 23.27
C VAL A 23 2.92 -7.66 22.22
N ALA A 24 1.84 -6.91 22.09
CA ALA A 24 0.89 -7.08 21.00
C ALA A 24 1.55 -6.55 19.71
N THR A 25 2.09 -7.45 18.88
CA THR A 25 2.49 -7.14 17.52
C THR A 25 1.23 -6.85 16.70
N ALA A 26 0.93 -5.57 16.46
CA ALA A 26 -0.09 -5.17 15.54
C ALA A 26 0.37 -5.56 14.12
N LEU A 27 -0.21 -6.63 13.55
CA LEU A 27 -0.11 -6.91 12.12
C LEU A 27 -0.84 -5.77 11.40
N SER A 28 -0.08 -4.84 10.82
CA SER A 28 -0.62 -3.85 9.88
C SER A 28 -1.07 -4.60 8.62
N LEU A 29 -2.35 -4.94 8.55
CA LEU A 29 -2.97 -5.35 7.29
C LEU A 29 -2.92 -4.14 6.36
N ALA A 30 -2.06 -4.18 5.35
CA ALA A 30 -2.08 -3.20 4.28
C ALA A 30 -3.49 -3.20 3.68
N ALA A 31 -4.18 -2.06 3.76
CA ALA A 31 -5.49 -1.95 3.12
C ALA A 31 -5.30 -2.07 1.60
N PRO A 32 -6.18 -2.81 0.91
CA PRO A 32 -6.10 -2.95 -0.54
C PRO A 32 -6.12 -1.58 -1.22
N ALA A 33 -5.39 -1.44 -2.33
CA ALA A 33 -5.47 -0.26 -3.17
C ALA A 33 -6.91 -0.04 -3.67
N GLN A 34 -7.29 1.22 -3.88
CA GLN A 34 -8.53 1.54 -4.57
C GLN A 34 -8.31 1.24 -6.06
N ALA A 35 -8.82 0.10 -6.53
CA ALA A 35 -8.68 -0.31 -7.92
C ALA A 35 -9.88 0.13 -8.74
N VAL A 36 -9.63 0.72 -9.92
CA VAL A 36 -10.65 1.14 -10.89
C VAL A 36 -10.32 0.57 -12.26
N ASP A 37 -11.30 -0.03 -12.92
CA ASP A 37 -11.15 -0.54 -14.27
C ASP A 37 -11.06 0.59 -15.31
N ILE A 38 -10.09 0.50 -16.22
CA ILE A 38 -9.97 1.40 -17.36
C ILE A 38 -11.13 1.12 -18.33
N LYS A 39 -12.05 2.08 -18.43
CA LYS A 39 -13.15 2.05 -19.40
C LYS A 39 -12.89 3.09 -20.47
N TRP A 40 -12.39 2.61 -21.61
CA TRP A 40 -12.09 3.48 -22.74
C TRP A 40 -13.35 4.16 -23.28
N SER A 41 -13.26 5.46 -23.50
CA SER A 41 -14.30 6.24 -24.20
C SER A 41 -14.32 5.89 -25.69
N PRO A 42 -15.37 6.30 -26.44
CA PRO A 42 -15.38 6.17 -27.89
C PRO A 42 -14.24 6.90 -28.62
N ALA A 43 -13.57 7.83 -27.95
CA ALA A 43 -12.39 8.55 -28.44
C ALA A 43 -11.06 7.93 -27.98
N ASP A 44 -11.09 6.67 -27.47
CA ASP A 44 -9.93 5.95 -26.95
C ASP A 44 -9.18 6.68 -25.83
N THR A 45 -9.92 7.38 -24.96
CA THR A 45 -9.38 8.08 -23.78
C THR A 45 -9.99 7.55 -22.49
N PHE A 46 -9.25 7.70 -21.40
CA PHE A 46 -9.71 7.46 -20.04
C PHE A 46 -9.15 8.52 -19.12
N GLU A 47 -9.99 9.05 -18.25
CA GLU A 47 -9.60 9.98 -17.19
C GLU A 47 -10.12 9.50 -15.85
N HIS A 48 -9.32 9.66 -14.82
CA HIS A 48 -9.73 9.40 -13.44
C HIS A 48 -9.06 10.36 -12.48
N MET A 49 -9.76 10.71 -11.42
CA MET A 49 -9.23 11.54 -10.33
C MET A 49 -9.63 10.93 -9.00
N VAL A 50 -8.66 10.77 -8.11
CA VAL A 50 -8.87 10.14 -6.80
C VAL A 50 -8.02 10.80 -5.73
N ALA A 51 -8.59 10.95 -4.52
CA ALA A 51 -7.87 11.36 -3.33
C ALA A 51 -7.38 10.11 -2.58
N ILE A 52 -6.07 10.03 -2.37
CA ILE A 52 -5.40 8.90 -1.71
C ILE A 52 -5.05 9.32 -0.29
N GLN A 53 -5.62 8.64 0.70
CA GLN A 53 -5.37 8.90 2.11
C GLN A 53 -3.93 8.49 2.49
N PRO A 54 -3.37 9.03 3.59
CA PRO A 54 -2.07 8.61 4.12
C PRO A 54 -1.95 7.10 4.27
N GLY A 55 -0.84 6.52 3.80
CA GLY A 55 -0.57 5.08 3.85
C GLY A 55 -1.48 4.22 2.96
N LYS A 56 -2.23 4.83 2.03
CA LYS A 56 -3.09 4.12 1.07
C LYS A 56 -2.55 4.23 -0.34
N ALA A 57 -3.10 3.38 -1.23
CA ALA A 57 -2.80 3.39 -2.64
C ALA A 57 -4.09 3.44 -3.47
N ALA A 58 -3.96 3.90 -4.72
CA ALA A 58 -4.98 3.80 -5.75
C ALA A 58 -4.35 3.33 -7.06
N GLU A 59 -5.12 2.59 -7.84
CA GLU A 59 -4.66 2.10 -9.13
C GLU A 59 -5.76 2.12 -10.17
N VAL A 60 -5.38 2.28 -11.43
CA VAL A 60 -6.27 2.08 -12.57
C VAL A 60 -5.70 0.94 -13.41
N CYS A 61 -6.54 -0.07 -13.69
CA CYS A 61 -6.13 -1.30 -14.34
C CYS A 61 -6.95 -1.61 -15.58
N GLY A 62 -6.35 -2.25 -16.56
CA GLY A 62 -7.07 -2.73 -17.74
C GLY A 62 -6.18 -3.51 -18.67
N THR A 63 -6.84 -4.26 -19.56
CA THR A 63 -6.14 -5.03 -20.59
C THR A 63 -5.52 -4.10 -21.61
N ILE A 64 -4.19 -4.17 -21.77
CA ILE A 64 -3.42 -3.38 -22.73
C ILE A 64 -2.88 -4.32 -23.81
N GLU A 65 -3.17 -3.97 -25.04
CA GLU A 65 -2.79 -4.74 -26.22
C GLU A 65 -1.44 -4.27 -26.77
N PRO A 66 -0.55 -5.19 -27.26
CA PRO A 66 0.78 -4.83 -27.76
C PRO A 66 0.76 -3.86 -28.94
N ARG A 67 -0.29 -3.88 -29.72
CA ARG A 67 -0.44 -3.06 -30.94
C ARG A 67 -1.13 -1.74 -30.73
N LEU A 68 -1.65 -1.50 -29.51
CA LEU A 68 -2.33 -0.28 -29.10
C LEU A 68 -1.60 0.33 -27.91
N PRO A 69 -0.46 0.99 -28.15
CA PRO A 69 0.30 1.61 -27.06
C PRO A 69 -0.51 2.71 -26.39
N VAL A 70 -0.39 2.80 -25.08
CA VAL A 70 -1.07 3.79 -24.27
C VAL A 70 -0.12 4.94 -23.96
N GLU A 71 -0.49 6.14 -24.39
CA GLU A 71 0.06 7.39 -23.89
C GLU A 71 -0.61 7.71 -22.56
N TRP A 72 0.18 8.07 -21.58
CA TRP A 72 -0.34 8.33 -20.23
C TRP A 72 0.34 9.54 -19.60
N ARG A 73 -0.39 10.20 -18.74
CA ARG A 73 0.12 11.25 -17.87
C ARG A 73 -0.65 11.29 -16.57
N PHE A 74 0.00 11.73 -15.51
CA PHE A 74 -0.68 12.11 -14.29
C PHE A 74 -0.08 13.36 -13.67
N THR A 75 -0.88 14.03 -12.85
CA THR A 75 -0.48 15.13 -11.97
C THR A 75 -1.09 14.93 -10.59
N ALA A 76 -0.36 15.33 -9.54
CA ALA A 76 -0.80 15.23 -8.17
C ALA A 76 -0.46 16.51 -7.38
N ASN A 77 -1.26 16.83 -6.38
CA ASN A 77 -1.01 17.98 -5.51
C ASN A 77 0.04 17.70 -4.42
N GLY A 78 0.58 16.48 -4.34
CA GLY A 78 1.65 16.05 -3.44
C GLY A 78 2.46 14.92 -4.04
N PRO A 79 3.61 14.55 -3.45
CA PRO A 79 4.42 13.45 -3.94
C PRO A 79 3.73 12.11 -3.72
N LEU A 80 3.78 11.24 -4.71
CA LEU A 80 3.28 9.87 -4.69
C LEU A 80 4.36 8.92 -5.21
N THR A 81 4.47 7.74 -4.64
CA THR A 81 5.25 6.66 -5.24
C THR A 81 4.43 6.07 -6.39
N PHE A 82 5.03 6.00 -7.58
CA PHE A 82 4.36 5.58 -8.81
C PHE A 82 5.05 4.38 -9.44
N ASP A 83 4.26 3.45 -9.98
CA ASP A 83 4.74 2.37 -10.83
C ASP A 83 3.68 1.92 -11.86
N ILE A 84 4.14 1.14 -12.84
CA ILE A 84 3.29 0.38 -13.76
C ILE A 84 3.63 -1.10 -13.57
N HIS A 85 2.64 -1.90 -13.24
CA HIS A 85 2.83 -3.31 -12.96
C HIS A 85 1.68 -4.18 -13.48
N ARG A 86 1.88 -5.49 -13.42
CA ARG A 86 0.86 -6.52 -13.59
C ARG A 86 1.01 -7.62 -12.55
N HIS A 87 -0.06 -8.34 -12.31
CA HIS A 87 -0.03 -9.52 -11.45
C HIS A 87 0.13 -10.80 -12.29
N SER A 88 0.90 -11.75 -11.78
CA SER A 88 1.06 -13.10 -12.34
C SER A 88 0.98 -14.10 -11.20
N GLY A 89 -0.21 -14.61 -10.91
CA GLY A 89 -0.47 -15.34 -9.68
C GLY A 89 -0.24 -14.48 -8.44
N SER A 90 0.69 -14.87 -7.57
CA SER A 90 1.10 -14.10 -6.38
C SER A 90 2.25 -13.11 -6.63
N GLU A 91 2.82 -13.09 -7.84
CA GLU A 91 3.93 -12.20 -8.18
C GLU A 91 3.45 -10.89 -8.77
N VAL A 92 4.17 -9.80 -8.44
CA VAL A 92 4.00 -8.48 -9.07
C VAL A 92 5.18 -8.26 -10.01
N ILE A 93 4.87 -8.00 -11.28
CA ILE A 93 5.85 -7.79 -12.34
C ILE A 93 5.79 -6.33 -12.78
N TYR A 94 6.87 -5.59 -12.56
CA TYR A 94 6.96 -4.17 -12.85
C TYR A 94 7.46 -3.90 -14.27
N ALA A 95 6.72 -3.07 -15.01
CA ALA A 95 7.19 -2.46 -16.25
C ALA A 95 7.98 -1.18 -15.99
N THR A 96 7.56 -0.41 -14.99
CA THR A 96 8.26 0.77 -14.49
C THR A 96 8.49 0.59 -13.00
N ARG A 97 9.72 0.85 -12.53
CA ARG A 97 10.05 0.74 -11.11
C ARG A 97 9.42 1.89 -10.33
N SER A 98 9.06 1.60 -9.08
CA SER A 98 8.54 2.60 -8.17
C SER A 98 9.53 3.74 -7.93
N PHE A 99 9.05 4.98 -8.00
CA PHE A 99 9.78 6.17 -7.61
C PHE A 99 8.80 7.29 -7.23
N MET A 100 9.27 8.23 -6.43
CA MET A 100 8.44 9.31 -5.89
C MET A 100 8.43 10.51 -6.83
N THR A 101 7.23 10.98 -7.21
CA THR A 101 7.04 12.17 -8.05
C THR A 101 5.65 12.77 -7.87
N ARG A 102 5.43 14.00 -8.37
CA ARG A 102 4.12 14.66 -8.42
C ARG A 102 3.49 14.64 -9.80
N GLU A 103 4.30 14.41 -10.82
CA GLU A 103 3.84 14.36 -12.20
C GLU A 103 4.76 13.49 -13.02
N LEU A 104 4.21 12.81 -13.98
CA LEU A 104 4.95 12.06 -14.98
C LEU A 104 4.07 11.83 -16.20
N ASN A 105 4.70 11.61 -17.33
CA ASN A 105 4.06 11.15 -18.55
C ASN A 105 4.96 10.13 -19.26
N GLY A 106 4.36 9.36 -20.13
CA GLY A 106 5.08 8.37 -20.91
C GLY A 106 4.21 7.66 -21.91
N ARG A 107 4.81 6.66 -22.53
CA ARG A 107 4.14 5.75 -23.45
C ARG A 107 4.42 4.33 -23.01
N PHE A 108 3.39 3.53 -22.90
CA PHE A 108 3.47 2.13 -22.51
C PHE A 108 3.01 1.21 -23.65
N SER A 109 3.84 0.21 -23.98
CA SER A 109 3.54 -0.76 -25.03
C SER A 109 4.02 -2.13 -24.53
N PRO A 110 3.13 -3.00 -24.03
CA PRO A 110 3.50 -4.34 -23.60
C PRO A 110 3.83 -5.25 -24.78
N THR A 111 4.53 -6.34 -24.53
CA THR A 111 4.85 -7.34 -25.55
C THR A 111 3.74 -8.36 -25.81
N PHE A 112 2.75 -8.44 -24.90
CA PHE A 112 1.59 -9.33 -24.99
C PHE A 112 0.41 -8.76 -24.20
N ASN A 113 -0.81 -9.22 -24.52
CA ASN A 113 -2.02 -8.83 -23.81
C ASN A 113 -1.94 -9.24 -22.33
N PHE A 114 -2.17 -8.27 -21.46
CA PHE A 114 -2.30 -8.50 -20.04
C PHE A 114 -3.03 -7.34 -19.38
N ASP A 115 -3.53 -7.57 -18.16
CA ASP A 115 -4.06 -6.50 -17.33
C ASP A 115 -2.89 -5.78 -16.66
N TRP A 116 -2.73 -4.52 -17.02
CA TRP A 116 -1.71 -3.63 -16.49
C TRP A 116 -2.32 -2.56 -15.62
N CYS A 117 -1.65 -2.23 -14.54
CA CYS A 117 -2.07 -1.24 -13.55
C CYS A 117 -1.09 -0.08 -13.49
N TRP A 118 -1.59 1.14 -13.48
CA TRP A 118 -0.90 2.35 -13.06
C TRP A 118 -1.25 2.58 -11.60
N MET A 119 -0.27 2.51 -10.70
CA MET A 119 -0.49 2.59 -9.25
C MET A 119 0.22 3.80 -8.65
N TRP A 120 -0.45 4.43 -7.70
CA TRP A 120 0.07 5.52 -6.89
C TRP A 120 -0.11 5.19 -5.43
N SER A 121 0.97 5.31 -4.63
CA SER A 121 0.96 5.11 -3.17
C SER A 121 1.27 6.43 -2.47
N ASN A 122 0.47 6.77 -1.48
CA ASN A 122 0.68 7.96 -0.66
C ASN A 122 1.43 7.60 0.62
N GLU A 123 2.71 7.91 0.68
CA GLU A 123 3.59 7.70 1.84
C GLU A 123 3.68 8.94 2.74
N SER A 124 2.95 10.02 2.39
CA SER A 124 2.90 11.24 3.20
C SER A 124 1.84 11.14 4.32
N ASP A 125 1.83 12.10 5.20
CA ASP A 125 0.90 12.23 6.34
C ASP A 125 -0.38 13.03 6.01
N ALA A 126 -0.53 13.49 4.77
CA ALA A 126 -1.71 14.23 4.30
C ALA A 126 -2.33 13.55 3.06
N PRO A 127 -3.64 13.74 2.81
CA PRO A 127 -4.28 13.26 1.59
C PRO A 127 -3.66 13.89 0.33
N VAL A 128 -3.42 13.09 -0.69
CA VAL A 128 -2.92 13.54 -1.99
C VAL A 128 -3.92 13.18 -3.07
N THR A 129 -4.31 14.15 -3.89
CA THR A 129 -5.17 13.93 -5.05
C THR A 129 -4.33 13.78 -6.30
N VAL A 130 -4.57 12.70 -7.04
CA VAL A 130 -3.97 12.43 -8.36
C VAL A 130 -5.04 12.48 -9.44
N ARG A 131 -4.69 13.07 -10.58
CA ARG A 131 -5.44 13.00 -11.83
C ARG A 131 -4.59 12.26 -12.87
N VAL A 132 -5.16 11.23 -13.46
CA VAL A 132 -4.55 10.43 -14.52
C VAL A 132 -5.36 10.55 -15.80
N GLU A 133 -4.65 10.60 -16.92
CA GLU A 133 -5.21 10.59 -18.27
C GLU A 133 -4.46 9.54 -19.08
N LEU A 134 -5.21 8.67 -19.75
CA LEU A 134 -4.71 7.66 -20.68
C LEU A 134 -5.32 7.86 -22.05
N LYS A 135 -4.55 7.57 -23.10
CA LYS A 135 -4.98 7.62 -24.50
C LYS A 135 -4.30 6.51 -25.28
N ARG A 136 -5.03 5.84 -26.16
CA ARG A 136 -4.52 4.78 -27.05
C ARG A 136 -4.90 5.03 -28.52
#